data_a589ab49f9581a75ebd5d1f510819649
#
_entry.id   a589ab49f9581a75ebd5d1f510819649
#
_cell.length_a   1.000
_cell.length_b   1.000
_cell.length_c   1.000
_cell.angle_alpha   90.00
_cell.angle_beta   90.00
_cell.angle_gamma   90.00
#
_symmetry.space_group_name_H-M   'P 1'
#
loop_
_entity.id
_entity.type
_entity.pdbx_description
1 polymer ?
#
loop_
_entity_poly.entity_id
_entity_poly.type
_entity_poly.pdbx_seq_one_letter_code
_entity_poly.pdbx_strand_id
1 'polypeptide(L)'
;MNMNKFHFKLKKVPVIKIDPRFEKLPLRHLFIISLIINGVLVLSGLLAKFILPPEIPLYYGLPKNEDQLAKSIYIILPALISILITFTNTVLSIISTSIYLKKTLAFASISITILSIVATYKIIFLVGSF
;
A
#
# COMPACT_ATOMS: atom_id res chain seq x y z
N MET A 1 5.46 13.75 55.91
CA MET A 1 5.70 12.69 54.92
C MET A 1 5.47 13.28 53.53
N ASN A 2 6.54 13.76 52.88
CA ASN A 2 6.45 14.43 51.58
C ASN A 2 6.45 13.39 50.49
N MET A 3 5.27 13.13 49.92
CA MET A 3 5.19 12.38 48.68
C MET A 3 5.63 13.29 47.53
N ASN A 4 6.85 13.11 47.06
CA ASN A 4 7.36 13.71 45.86
C ASN A 4 6.47 13.32 44.71
N LYS A 5 5.71 14.28 44.18
CA LYS A 5 4.99 14.17 42.93
C LYS A 5 6.03 13.96 41.81
N PHE A 6 6.21 12.74 41.39
CA PHE A 6 6.89 12.42 40.14
C PHE A 6 6.06 13.01 39.01
N HIS A 7 6.36 14.23 38.61
CA HIS A 7 5.87 14.78 37.35
C HIS A 7 6.60 14.08 36.22
N PHE A 8 6.01 13.00 35.74
CA PHE A 8 6.40 12.40 34.46
C PHE A 8 6.09 13.42 33.36
N LYS A 9 7.10 14.22 32.99
CA LYS A 9 7.02 15.05 31.78
C LYS A 9 6.95 14.09 30.60
N LEU A 10 5.75 13.75 30.15
CA LEU A 10 5.54 13.12 28.87
C LEU A 10 6.18 14.04 27.83
N LYS A 11 7.32 13.59 27.26
CA LYS A 11 7.90 14.22 26.08
C LYS A 11 6.77 14.28 25.05
N LYS A 12 6.34 15.49 24.69
CA LYS A 12 5.35 15.68 23.62
C LYS A 12 5.90 14.98 22.39
N VAL A 13 5.26 13.87 22.00
CA VAL A 13 5.52 13.19 20.74
C VAL A 13 5.34 14.25 19.65
N PRO A 14 6.31 14.44 18.73
CA PRO A 14 6.12 15.40 17.66
C PRO A 14 4.88 14.99 16.86
N VAL A 15 3.84 15.80 16.95
CA VAL A 15 2.63 15.62 16.16
C VAL A 15 3.04 15.89 14.72
N ILE A 16 3.01 14.86 13.88
CA ILE A 16 3.20 15.03 12.44
C ILE A 16 2.08 15.96 11.97
N LYS A 17 2.44 17.19 11.61
CA LYS A 17 1.49 18.16 11.05
C LYS A 17 1.14 17.69 9.64
N ILE A 18 -0.01 17.05 9.53
CA ILE A 18 -0.60 16.71 8.23
C ILE A 18 -1.03 18.03 7.57
N ASP A 19 -0.79 18.16 6.24
CA ASP A 19 -1.21 19.32 5.47
C ASP A 19 -2.72 19.55 5.70
N PRO A 20 -3.17 20.77 6.09
CA PRO A 20 -4.58 21.07 6.32
C PRO A 20 -5.45 20.85 5.08
N ARG A 21 -4.87 20.86 3.88
CA ARG A 21 -5.58 20.54 2.63
C ARG A 21 -6.00 19.07 2.58
N PHE A 22 -5.17 18.17 3.12
CA PHE A 22 -5.48 16.74 3.20
C PHE A 22 -6.62 16.49 4.19
N GLU A 23 -6.65 17.19 5.32
CA GLU A 23 -7.73 17.05 6.32
C GLU A 23 -9.10 17.44 5.78
N LYS A 24 -9.16 18.35 4.80
CA LYS A 24 -10.40 18.81 4.16
C LYS A 24 -10.86 17.92 3.01
N LEU A 25 -10.11 16.86 2.66
CA LEU A 25 -10.50 15.97 1.57
C LEU A 25 -11.74 15.14 1.93
N PRO A 26 -12.75 15.09 1.04
CA PRO A 26 -13.82 14.13 1.19
C PRO A 26 -13.27 12.71 1.05
N LEU A 27 -13.73 11.78 1.87
CA LEU A 27 -13.31 10.38 1.84
C LEU A 27 -11.79 10.16 2.03
N ARG A 28 -11.11 11.06 2.75
CA ARG A 28 -9.67 10.95 3.04
C ARG A 28 -9.28 9.59 3.64
N HIS A 29 -10.18 8.99 4.40
CA HIS A 29 -9.96 7.68 5.01
C HIS A 29 -9.73 6.58 3.97
N LEU A 30 -10.31 6.67 2.76
CA LEU A 30 -10.10 5.72 1.69
C LEU A 30 -8.64 5.75 1.18
N PHE A 31 -8.04 6.93 1.07
CA PHE A 31 -6.62 7.06 0.71
C PHE A 31 -5.72 6.45 1.79
N ILE A 32 -6.02 6.74 3.06
CA ILE A 32 -5.26 6.21 4.20
C ILE A 32 -5.36 4.69 4.26
N ILE A 33 -6.56 4.14 4.15
CA ILE A 33 -6.81 2.69 4.15
C ILE A 33 -6.06 2.02 2.98
N SER A 34 -6.14 2.60 1.78
CA SER A 34 -5.42 2.10 0.59
C SER A 34 -3.91 2.04 0.82
N LEU A 35 -3.33 3.10 1.40
CA LEU A 35 -1.89 3.13 1.69
C LEU A 35 -1.50 2.11 2.78
N ILE A 36 -2.29 1.97 3.83
CA ILE A 36 -2.05 0.99 4.89
C ILE A 36 -2.09 -0.44 4.33
N ILE A 37 -3.12 -0.78 3.57
CA ILE A 37 -3.27 -2.12 2.97
C ILE A 37 -2.10 -2.41 2.03
N ASN A 38 -1.74 -1.48 1.15
CA ASN A 38 -0.60 -1.67 0.25
C ASN A 38 0.73 -1.76 1.00
N GLY A 39 0.91 -1.02 2.09
CA GLY A 39 2.06 -1.15 2.98
C GLY A 39 2.16 -2.54 3.59
N VAL A 40 1.05 -3.08 4.07
CA VAL A 40 0.97 -4.47 4.59
C VAL A 40 1.27 -5.48 3.49
N LEU A 41 0.79 -5.26 2.26
CA LEU A 41 1.10 -6.14 1.11
C LEU A 41 2.60 -6.13 0.77
N VAL A 42 3.25 -4.97 0.79
CA VAL A 42 4.70 -4.88 0.59
C VAL A 42 5.45 -5.64 1.67
N LEU A 43 5.10 -5.45 2.95
CA LEU A 43 5.73 -6.17 4.06
C LEU A 43 5.53 -7.68 3.94
N SER A 44 4.30 -8.13 3.63
CA SER A 44 4.02 -9.55 3.44
C SER A 44 4.78 -10.15 2.25
N GLY A 45 4.92 -9.39 1.16
CA GLY A 45 5.73 -9.78 0.00
C GLY A 45 7.23 -9.89 0.32
N LEU A 46 7.76 -8.97 1.13
CA LEU A 46 9.15 -9.05 1.60
C LEU A 46 9.38 -10.27 2.51
N LEU A 47 8.42 -10.60 3.38
CA LEU A 47 8.49 -11.79 4.22
C LEU A 47 8.35 -13.07 3.37
N ALA A 48 7.46 -13.06 2.40
CA ALA A 48 7.25 -14.18 1.48
C ALA A 48 8.52 -14.53 0.68
N LYS A 49 9.39 -13.55 0.40
CA LYS A 49 10.69 -13.79 -0.25
C LYS A 49 11.54 -14.86 0.46
N PHE A 50 11.42 -14.98 1.79
CA PHE A 50 12.19 -15.97 2.55
C PHE A 50 11.59 -17.37 2.50
N ILE A 51 10.32 -17.50 2.12
CA ILE A 51 9.57 -18.75 2.08
C ILE A 51 9.43 -19.28 0.66
N LEU A 52 9.31 -18.35 -0.32
CA LEU A 52 9.11 -18.67 -1.72
C LEU A 52 10.43 -19.06 -2.41
N PRO A 53 10.36 -19.89 -3.46
CA PRO A 53 11.52 -20.17 -4.30
C PRO A 53 12.10 -18.89 -4.89
N PRO A 54 13.41 -18.87 -5.25
CA PRO A 54 14.09 -17.67 -5.74
C PRO A 54 13.49 -17.10 -7.03
N GLU A 55 12.83 -17.93 -7.81
CA GLU A 55 12.18 -17.57 -9.06
C GLU A 55 10.70 -17.95 -9.03
N ILE A 56 9.86 -17.02 -9.49
CA ILE A 56 8.41 -17.18 -9.52
C ILE A 56 7.86 -16.89 -10.92
N PRO A 57 6.82 -17.59 -11.37
CA PRO A 57 6.19 -17.34 -12.65
C PRO A 57 5.34 -16.06 -12.61
N LEU A 58 5.97 -14.92 -12.87
CA LEU A 58 5.31 -13.61 -12.85
C LEU A 58 4.73 -13.24 -14.22
N TYR A 59 5.37 -13.67 -15.30
CA TYR A 59 4.98 -13.31 -16.67
C TYR A 59 4.08 -14.36 -17.29
N TYR A 60 2.79 -14.30 -16.92
CA TYR A 60 1.75 -15.16 -17.51
C TYR A 60 1.53 -14.85 -18.98
N GLY A 61 1.42 -15.89 -19.78
CA GLY A 61 1.08 -15.78 -21.19
C GLY A 61 2.25 -15.79 -22.16
N LEU A 62 3.49 -15.78 -21.66
CA LEU A 62 4.66 -16.06 -22.48
C LEU A 62 4.81 -17.58 -22.71
N PRO A 63 5.47 -18.02 -23.80
CA PRO A 63 5.78 -19.44 -24.01
C PRO A 63 6.48 -20.01 -22.79
N LYS A 64 6.23 -21.29 -22.47
CA LYS A 64 6.79 -21.98 -21.30
C LYS A 64 8.33 -22.11 -21.40
N ASN A 65 9.03 -21.04 -21.15
CA ASN A 65 10.47 -20.96 -21.09
C ASN A 65 10.91 -20.22 -19.82
N GLU A 66 12.18 -20.16 -19.55
CA GLU A 66 12.80 -19.41 -18.46
C GLU A 66 12.37 -17.94 -18.40
N ASP A 67 11.94 -17.37 -19.52
CA ASP A 67 11.42 -16.01 -19.66
C ASP A 67 10.14 -15.72 -18.87
N GLN A 68 9.43 -16.75 -18.38
CA GLN A 68 8.27 -16.59 -17.49
C GLN A 68 8.68 -16.37 -16.02
N LEU A 69 9.92 -16.65 -15.70
CA LEU A 69 10.42 -16.61 -14.33
C LEU A 69 10.94 -15.23 -13.98
N ALA A 70 10.56 -14.75 -12.82
CA ALA A 70 11.06 -13.51 -12.24
C ALA A 70 11.56 -13.76 -10.83
N LYS A 71 12.47 -12.93 -10.35
CA LYS A 71 12.93 -13.00 -8.96
C LYS A 71 11.76 -12.84 -8.01
N SER A 72 11.72 -13.63 -6.94
CA SER A 72 10.64 -13.63 -5.96
C SER A 72 10.38 -12.25 -5.32
N ILE A 73 11.35 -11.35 -5.35
CA ILE A 73 11.20 -9.97 -4.87
C ILE A 73 10.13 -9.20 -5.66
N TYR A 74 9.89 -9.56 -6.92
CA TYR A 74 8.89 -8.86 -7.75
C TYR A 74 7.43 -9.12 -7.33
N ILE A 75 7.20 -9.99 -6.34
CA ILE A 75 5.86 -10.18 -5.75
C ILE A 75 5.32 -8.90 -5.11
N ILE A 76 6.20 -7.97 -4.73
CA ILE A 76 5.81 -6.66 -4.18
C ILE A 76 5.38 -5.66 -5.27
N LEU A 77 5.63 -5.97 -6.55
CA LEU A 77 5.40 -5.04 -7.65
C LEU A 77 3.95 -4.53 -7.75
N PRO A 78 2.91 -5.38 -7.65
CA PRO A 78 1.53 -4.89 -7.67
C PRO A 78 1.22 -3.89 -6.57
N ALA A 79 1.74 -4.13 -5.36
CA ALA A 79 1.56 -3.23 -4.23
C ALA A 79 2.31 -1.90 -4.42
N LEU A 80 3.53 -1.92 -4.96
CA LEU A 80 4.28 -0.70 -5.27
C LEU A 80 3.58 0.15 -6.33
N ILE A 81 3.08 -0.45 -7.39
CA ILE A 81 2.31 0.25 -8.42
C ILE A 81 1.04 0.85 -7.83
N SER A 82 0.34 0.10 -6.98
CA SER A 82 -0.86 0.59 -6.30
C SER A 82 -0.56 1.77 -5.37
N ILE A 83 0.55 1.74 -4.64
CA ILE A 83 1.01 2.87 -3.81
C ILE A 83 1.25 4.11 -4.67
N LEU A 84 1.96 3.96 -5.78
CA LEU A 84 2.27 5.06 -6.69
C LEU A 84 1.00 5.70 -7.25
N ILE A 85 0.04 4.88 -7.71
CA ILE A 85 -1.24 5.37 -8.24
C ILE A 85 -2.06 6.04 -7.13
N THR A 86 -2.12 5.43 -5.94
CA THR A 86 -2.86 6.01 -4.80
C THR A 86 -2.25 7.35 -4.38
N PHE A 87 -0.92 7.45 -4.36
CA PHE A 87 -0.22 8.70 -4.06
C PHE A 87 -0.55 9.78 -5.11
N THR A 88 -0.48 9.43 -6.39
CA THR A 88 -0.84 10.34 -7.50
C THR A 88 -2.30 10.80 -7.38
N ASN A 89 -3.23 9.87 -7.11
CA ASN A 89 -4.64 10.20 -6.91
C ASN A 89 -4.84 11.13 -5.71
N THR A 90 -4.09 10.93 -4.63
CA THR A 90 -4.14 11.80 -3.45
C THR A 90 -3.69 13.22 -3.79
N VAL A 91 -2.58 13.36 -4.51
CA VAL A 91 -2.06 14.67 -4.93
C VAL A 91 -3.05 15.36 -5.86
N LEU A 92 -3.57 14.65 -6.86
CA LEU A 92 -4.58 15.19 -7.78
C LEU A 92 -5.86 15.62 -7.05
N SER A 93 -6.26 14.85 -6.03
CA SER A 93 -7.42 15.18 -5.20
C SER A 93 -7.22 16.45 -4.39
N ILE A 94 -6.01 16.67 -3.87
CA ILE A 94 -5.66 17.91 -3.14
C ILE A 94 -5.70 19.13 -4.06
N ILE A 95 -5.19 19.00 -5.28
CA ILE A 95 -5.10 20.09 -6.25
C ILE A 95 -6.48 20.39 -6.88
N SER A 96 -7.32 19.38 -7.02
CA SER A 96 -8.63 19.52 -7.67
C SER A 96 -9.57 20.45 -6.88
N THR A 97 -10.35 21.24 -7.59
CA THR A 97 -11.44 22.05 -7.03
C THR A 97 -12.79 21.35 -7.04
N SER A 98 -12.97 20.35 -7.91
CA SER A 98 -14.22 19.60 -8.06
C SER A 98 -14.38 18.52 -6.98
N ILE A 99 -15.46 18.58 -6.24
CA ILE A 99 -15.77 17.57 -5.19
C ILE A 99 -16.06 16.19 -5.81
N TYR A 100 -16.64 16.15 -6.99
CA TYR A 100 -16.90 14.89 -7.71
C TYR A 100 -15.59 14.21 -8.09
N LEU A 101 -14.62 14.96 -8.62
CA LEU A 101 -13.31 14.43 -8.99
C LEU A 101 -12.56 13.91 -7.76
N LYS A 102 -12.63 14.62 -6.64
CA LYS A 102 -12.02 14.16 -5.36
C LYS A 102 -12.59 12.81 -4.91
N LYS A 103 -13.90 12.64 -4.97
CA LYS A 103 -14.57 11.38 -4.61
C LYS A 103 -14.21 10.26 -5.59
N THR A 104 -14.20 10.55 -6.89
CA THR A 104 -13.82 9.57 -7.92
C THR A 104 -12.38 9.09 -7.74
N LEU A 105 -11.45 9.99 -7.45
CA LEU A 105 -10.05 9.63 -7.17
C LEU A 105 -9.90 8.77 -5.91
N ALA A 106 -10.72 9.02 -4.87
CA ALA A 106 -10.73 8.17 -3.68
C ALA A 106 -11.22 6.76 -3.98
N PHE A 107 -12.30 6.61 -4.75
CA PHE A 107 -12.79 5.30 -5.18
C PHE A 107 -11.81 4.60 -6.12
N ALA A 108 -11.13 5.34 -7.02
CA ALA A 108 -10.08 4.78 -7.87
C ALA A 108 -8.92 4.22 -7.04
N SER A 109 -8.55 4.88 -5.96
CA SER A 109 -7.49 4.42 -5.05
C SER A 109 -7.85 3.11 -4.35
N ILE A 110 -9.08 2.96 -3.89
CA ILE A 110 -9.51 1.69 -3.27
C ILE A 110 -9.61 0.58 -4.32
N SER A 111 -10.09 0.88 -5.53
CA SER A 111 -10.19 -0.09 -6.62
C SER A 111 -8.83 -0.64 -7.02
N ILE A 112 -7.82 0.19 -7.19
CA ILE A 112 -6.45 -0.27 -7.51
C ILE A 112 -5.85 -1.08 -6.36
N THR A 113 -6.18 -0.75 -5.12
CA THR A 113 -5.76 -1.52 -3.95
C THR A 113 -6.37 -2.92 -3.95
N ILE A 114 -7.65 -3.06 -4.28
CA ILE A 114 -8.31 -4.37 -4.42
C ILE A 114 -7.65 -5.20 -5.53
N LEU A 115 -7.37 -4.58 -6.69
CA LEU A 115 -6.65 -5.25 -7.78
C LEU A 115 -5.26 -5.71 -7.35
N SER A 116 -4.55 -4.90 -6.57
CA SER A 116 -3.23 -5.25 -6.01
C SER A 116 -3.32 -6.47 -5.08
N ILE A 117 -4.34 -6.54 -4.21
CA ILE A 117 -4.58 -7.69 -3.34
C ILE A 117 -4.80 -8.95 -4.18
N VAL A 118 -5.69 -8.88 -5.17
CA VAL A 118 -6.01 -10.01 -6.05
C VAL A 118 -4.79 -10.48 -6.82
N ALA A 119 -4.01 -9.54 -7.38
CA ALA A 119 -2.79 -9.86 -8.11
C ALA A 119 -1.75 -10.56 -7.23
N THR A 120 -1.48 -9.99 -6.05
CA THR A 120 -0.52 -10.57 -5.08
C THR A 120 -0.98 -11.95 -4.62
N TYR A 121 -2.27 -12.10 -4.28
CA TYR A 121 -2.84 -13.39 -3.88
C TYR A 121 -2.73 -14.46 -4.98
N LYS A 122 -3.04 -14.11 -6.22
CA LYS A 122 -2.90 -15.02 -7.37
C LYS A 122 -1.45 -15.49 -7.54
N ILE A 123 -0.49 -14.59 -7.44
CA ILE A 123 0.94 -14.93 -7.55
C ILE A 123 1.32 -15.91 -6.45
N ILE A 124 0.97 -15.62 -5.18
CA ILE A 124 1.26 -16.50 -4.04
C ILE A 124 0.60 -17.86 -4.22
N PHE A 125 -0.67 -17.89 -4.61
CA PHE A 125 -1.42 -19.15 -4.77
C PHE A 125 -0.83 -20.03 -5.87
N LEU A 126 -0.41 -19.44 -6.97
CA LEU A 126 0.20 -20.16 -8.08
C LEU A 126 1.56 -20.75 -7.75
N VAL A 127 2.35 -20.00 -6.99
CA VAL A 127 3.67 -20.47 -6.54
C VAL A 127 3.53 -21.49 -5.41
N GLY A 128 2.52 -21.34 -4.54
CA GLY A 128 2.28 -22.21 -3.41
C GLY A 128 1.56 -23.52 -3.73
N SER A 129 1.05 -23.68 -4.97
CA SER A 129 0.33 -24.90 -5.38
C SER A 129 1.23 -26.00 -5.95
N PHE A 130 2.53 -25.83 -5.82
CA PHE A 130 3.51 -26.85 -6.22
C PHE A 130 3.98 -27.70 -5.06
#